data_26c59b3c396a6ce2bd5e16186c895a1f
#
_entry.id   26c59b3c396a6ce2bd5e16186c895a1f
#
_cell.length_a   1.000
_cell.length_b   1.000
_cell.length_c   1.000
_cell.angle_alpha   90.00
_cell.angle_beta   90.00
_cell.angle_gamma   90.00
#
_symmetry.space_group_name_H-M   'P 1'
#
loop_
_entity.id
_entity.type
_entity.pdbx_description
1 polymer ?
#
loop_
_entity_poly.entity_id
_entity_poly.type
_entity_poly.pdbx_seq_one_letter_code
_entity_poly.pdbx_strand_id
1 'polypeptide(L)'
;MNYICSNIVKLKSKIIMKTTTQEALNILRKFKQTRGDVYGIEEIGLFGSTARGEQQEDSDIDVCMKTSRTIDLFDLQDLRDELEHLFRKKVDLLTLHENMRRLFRNNIERDAIFV
;
A
#
# COMPACT_ATOMS: atom_id res chain seq x y z
N MET A 1 -32.21 16.65 -1.77
CA MET A 1 -31.41 15.50 -2.26
C MET A 1 -29.92 15.84 -2.37
N ASN A 2 -29.55 16.86 -3.12
CA ASN A 2 -28.15 17.24 -3.27
C ASN A 2 -27.49 17.63 -1.97
N TYR A 3 -28.24 18.28 -1.09
CA TYR A 3 -27.74 18.69 0.20
C TYR A 3 -27.36 17.50 1.07
N ILE A 4 -28.20 16.48 1.09
CA ILE A 4 -27.96 15.26 1.83
C ILE A 4 -26.76 14.52 1.26
N CYS A 5 -26.66 14.45 -0.07
CA CYS A 5 -25.51 13.84 -0.74
C CYS A 5 -24.21 14.57 -0.39
N SER A 6 -24.26 15.89 -0.26
CA SER A 6 -23.10 16.68 0.11
C SER A 6 -22.58 16.33 1.49
N ASN A 7 -23.48 16.15 2.46
CA ASN A 7 -23.10 15.75 3.82
C ASN A 7 -22.54 14.33 3.86
N ILE A 8 -23.13 13.42 3.09
CA ILE A 8 -22.64 12.05 2.99
C ILE A 8 -21.24 12.03 2.39
N VAL A 9 -21.01 12.84 1.37
CA VAL A 9 -19.68 12.95 0.74
C VAL A 9 -18.65 13.44 1.74
N LYS A 10 -18.98 14.41 2.58
CA LYS A 10 -18.06 14.91 3.61
C LYS A 10 -17.72 13.84 4.63
N LEU A 11 -18.71 13.06 5.05
CA LEU A 11 -18.48 11.94 5.98
C LEU A 11 -17.60 10.87 5.33
N LYS A 12 -17.88 10.52 4.09
CA LYS A 12 -17.05 9.56 3.34
C LYS A 12 -15.63 10.06 3.18
N SER A 13 -15.42 11.36 2.96
CA SER A 13 -14.09 11.93 2.86
C SER A 13 -13.30 11.75 4.15
N LYS A 14 -13.92 11.94 5.31
CA LYS A 14 -13.28 11.66 6.60
C LYS A 14 -12.92 10.20 6.75
N ILE A 15 -13.82 9.30 6.36
CA ILE A 15 -13.59 7.85 6.44
C ILE A 15 -12.49 7.45 5.47
N ILE A 16 -12.46 8.03 4.26
CA ILE A 16 -11.45 7.72 3.25
C ILE A 16 -10.06 8.17 3.72
N MET A 17 -9.96 9.29 4.43
CA MET A 17 -8.69 9.78 4.97
C MET A 17 -8.07 8.81 5.96
N LYS A 18 -8.90 7.99 6.62
CA LYS A 18 -8.45 6.95 7.53
C LYS A 18 -8.68 5.60 6.88
N THR A 19 -7.82 5.25 5.95
CA THR A 19 -7.90 3.96 5.24
C THR A 19 -7.70 2.82 6.22
N THR A 20 -8.66 1.90 6.28
CA THR A 20 -8.54 0.71 7.12
C THR A 20 -7.57 -0.31 6.49
N THR A 21 -7.06 -1.22 7.30
CA THR A 21 -6.20 -2.30 6.82
C THR A 21 -6.90 -3.11 5.72
N GLN A 22 -8.18 -3.42 5.91
CA GLN A 22 -8.93 -4.19 4.93
C GLN A 22 -9.10 -3.45 3.61
N GLU A 23 -9.39 -2.16 3.66
CA GLU A 23 -9.49 -1.34 2.46
C GLU A 23 -8.16 -1.28 1.71
N ALA A 24 -7.07 -1.11 2.46
CA ALA A 24 -5.74 -1.09 1.89
C ALA A 24 -5.39 -2.42 1.20
N LEU A 25 -5.72 -3.54 1.83
CA LEU A 25 -5.50 -4.86 1.24
C LEU A 25 -6.30 -5.05 -0.04
N ASN A 26 -7.54 -4.58 -0.07
CA ASN A 26 -8.38 -4.66 -1.26
C ASN A 26 -7.79 -3.86 -2.42
N ILE A 27 -7.27 -2.67 -2.14
CA ILE A 27 -6.61 -1.83 -3.13
C ILE A 27 -5.36 -2.55 -3.68
N LEU A 28 -4.53 -3.11 -2.80
CA LEU A 28 -3.32 -3.82 -3.21
C LEU A 28 -3.63 -5.08 -4.01
N ARG A 29 -4.68 -5.81 -3.63
CA ARG A 29 -5.08 -7.02 -4.36
C ARG A 29 -5.47 -6.66 -5.80
N LYS A 30 -6.27 -5.62 -5.96
CA LYS A 30 -6.67 -5.16 -7.28
C LYS A 30 -5.48 -4.64 -8.08
N PHE A 31 -4.59 -3.90 -7.45
CA PHE A 31 -3.37 -3.40 -8.07
C PHE A 31 -2.50 -4.55 -8.59
N LYS A 32 -2.29 -5.56 -7.76
CA LYS A 32 -1.52 -6.74 -8.16
C LYS A 32 -2.13 -7.44 -9.36
N GLN A 33 -3.45 -7.58 -9.38
CA GLN A 33 -4.17 -8.23 -10.49
C GLN A 33 -4.05 -7.45 -11.79
N THR A 34 -4.11 -6.12 -11.72
CA THR A 34 -4.15 -5.29 -12.92
C THR A 34 -2.78 -4.80 -13.38
N ARG A 35 -1.85 -4.58 -12.46
CA ARG A 35 -0.56 -3.98 -12.73
C ARG A 35 0.63 -4.84 -12.32
N GLY A 36 0.39 -5.97 -11.68
CA GLY A 36 1.48 -6.80 -11.16
C GLY A 36 2.46 -7.24 -12.23
N ASP A 37 1.96 -7.66 -13.40
CA ASP A 37 2.81 -8.14 -14.49
C ASP A 37 3.69 -7.03 -15.06
N VAL A 38 3.19 -5.80 -15.10
CA VAL A 38 3.96 -4.66 -15.64
C VAL A 38 5.24 -4.44 -14.85
N TYR A 39 5.17 -4.59 -13.53
CA TYR A 39 6.29 -4.34 -12.63
C TYR A 39 6.98 -5.62 -12.16
N GLY A 40 6.48 -6.77 -12.54
CA GLY A 40 7.03 -8.05 -12.09
C GLY A 40 6.79 -8.31 -10.61
N ILE A 41 5.65 -7.89 -10.09
CA ILE A 41 5.31 -8.07 -8.67
C ILE A 41 4.92 -9.52 -8.41
N GLU A 42 5.68 -10.20 -7.56
CA GLU A 42 5.33 -11.55 -7.09
C GLU A 42 4.41 -11.49 -5.89
N GLU A 43 4.76 -10.65 -4.92
CA GLU A 43 4.00 -10.46 -3.70
C GLU A 43 3.96 -8.98 -3.36
N ILE A 44 2.83 -8.51 -2.89
CA ILE A 44 2.68 -7.16 -2.37
C ILE A 44 1.80 -7.23 -1.13
N GLY A 45 2.11 -6.40 -0.15
CA GLY A 45 1.37 -6.40 1.09
C GLY A 45 1.60 -5.16 1.92
N LEU A 46 1.04 -5.18 3.10
CA LEU A 46 1.17 -4.11 4.09
C LEU A 46 2.11 -4.54 5.20
N PHE A 47 2.82 -3.58 5.77
CA PHE A 47 3.64 -3.83 6.94
C PHE A 47 3.48 -2.69 7.94
N GLY A 48 4.19 -2.75 9.07
CA GLY A 48 4.20 -1.71 10.05
C GLY A 48 2.84 -1.38 10.63
N SER A 49 2.59 -0.11 10.90
CA SER A 49 1.35 0.35 11.51
C SER A 49 0.13 0.08 10.63
N THR A 50 0.29 0.11 9.32
CA THR A 50 -0.81 -0.17 8.39
C THR A 50 -1.29 -1.62 8.53
N ALA A 51 -0.36 -2.57 8.64
CA ALA A 51 -0.71 -3.98 8.83
C ALA A 51 -1.36 -4.23 10.19
N ARG A 52 -0.92 -3.51 11.23
CA ARG A 52 -1.47 -3.65 12.58
C ARG A 52 -2.77 -2.89 12.80
N GLY A 53 -3.21 -2.09 11.83
CA GLY A 53 -4.42 -1.29 11.98
C GLY A 53 -4.26 -0.10 12.93
N GLU A 54 -3.02 0.33 13.17
CA GLU A 54 -2.70 1.42 14.09
C GLU A 54 -2.46 2.75 13.39
N GLN A 55 -2.66 2.80 12.09
CA GLN A 55 -2.41 4.00 11.30
C GLN A 55 -3.38 5.13 11.66
N GLN A 56 -2.90 6.36 11.53
CA GLN A 56 -3.69 7.57 11.74
C GLN A 56 -3.95 8.26 10.41
N GLU A 57 -4.77 9.31 10.42
CA GLU A 57 -5.17 10.04 9.20
C GLU A 57 -3.98 10.57 8.42
N ASP A 58 -2.94 11.03 9.12
CA ASP A 58 -1.74 11.61 8.53
C ASP A 58 -0.60 10.62 8.36
N SER A 59 -0.81 9.36 8.71
CA SER A 59 0.20 8.32 8.56
C SER A 59 0.36 7.91 7.10
N ASP A 60 1.60 7.60 6.71
CA ASP A 60 1.87 7.01 5.40
C ASP A 60 1.36 5.57 5.36
N ILE A 61 1.06 5.09 4.16
CA ILE A 61 0.69 3.70 3.96
C ILE A 61 1.98 2.89 3.77
N ASP A 62 2.21 1.93 4.64
CA ASP A 62 3.41 1.10 4.62
C ASP A 62 3.19 -0.12 3.71
N VAL A 63 3.80 -0.12 2.53
CA VAL A 63 3.66 -1.18 1.53
C VAL A 63 5.00 -1.86 1.32
N CYS A 64 5.00 -3.20 1.32
CA CYS A 64 6.16 -3.98 0.96
C CYS A 64 5.83 -4.88 -0.23
N MET A 65 6.85 -5.20 -1.01
CA MET A 65 6.66 -6.06 -2.18
C MET A 65 7.90 -6.89 -2.47
N LYS A 66 7.69 -8.00 -3.17
CA LYS A 66 8.74 -8.80 -3.78
C LYS A 66 8.50 -8.81 -5.27
N THR A 67 9.57 -8.63 -6.03
CA THR A 67 9.50 -8.63 -7.49
C THR A 67 10.31 -9.79 -8.04
N SER A 68 9.88 -10.31 -9.21
CA SER A 68 10.56 -11.41 -9.90
C SER A 68 11.84 -10.96 -10.60
N ARG A 69 12.01 -9.65 -10.75
CA ARG A 69 13.16 -9.04 -11.40
C ARG A 69 13.54 -7.77 -10.66
N THR A 70 14.76 -7.30 -10.90
CA THR A 70 15.19 -6.02 -10.37
C THR A 70 14.37 -4.91 -11.01
N ILE A 71 13.80 -4.04 -10.17
CA ILE A 71 13.04 -2.90 -10.63
C ILE A 71 13.95 -1.67 -10.60
N ASP A 72 13.95 -0.87 -11.68
CA ASP A 72 14.75 0.33 -11.71
C ASP A 72 14.08 1.48 -10.98
N LEU A 73 14.82 2.58 -10.78
CA LEU A 73 14.32 3.72 -10.02
C LEU A 73 13.13 4.40 -10.68
N PHE A 74 13.09 4.43 -12.00
CA PHE A 74 11.99 5.06 -12.73
C PHE A 74 10.70 4.25 -12.56
N ASP A 75 10.80 2.94 -12.72
CA ASP A 75 9.64 2.06 -12.52
C ASP A 75 9.19 2.06 -11.07
N LEU A 76 10.13 2.10 -10.13
CA LEU A 76 9.82 2.16 -8.71
C LEU A 76 9.06 3.45 -8.36
N GLN A 77 9.50 4.58 -8.93
CA GLN A 77 8.83 5.86 -8.74
C GLN A 77 7.43 5.84 -9.35
N ASP A 78 7.29 5.31 -10.56
CA ASP A 78 5.99 5.19 -11.22
C ASP A 78 5.03 4.33 -10.41
N LEU A 79 5.52 3.21 -9.90
CA LEU A 79 4.73 2.30 -9.07
C LEU A 79 4.26 3.01 -7.80
N ARG A 80 5.17 3.72 -7.13
CA ARG A 80 4.83 4.49 -5.95
C ARG A 80 3.77 5.55 -6.26
N ASP A 81 3.93 6.28 -7.36
CA ASP A 81 2.98 7.31 -7.76
C ASP A 81 1.59 6.73 -8.03
N GLU A 82 1.52 5.58 -8.67
CA GLU A 82 0.25 4.88 -8.90
C GLU A 82 -0.41 4.50 -7.58
N LEU A 83 0.37 3.95 -6.65
CA LEU A 83 -0.15 3.57 -5.32
C LEU A 83 -0.60 4.80 -4.53
N GLU A 84 0.18 5.87 -4.55
CA GLU A 84 -0.19 7.11 -3.86
C GLU A 84 -1.48 7.70 -4.42
N HIS A 85 -1.67 7.59 -5.71
CA HIS A 85 -2.91 8.02 -6.35
C HIS A 85 -4.11 7.18 -5.89
N LEU A 86 -3.93 5.86 -5.81
CA LEU A 86 -4.99 4.95 -5.38
C LEU A 86 -5.35 5.13 -3.91
N PHE A 87 -4.35 5.28 -3.06
CA PHE A 87 -4.56 5.47 -1.61
C PHE A 87 -4.91 6.90 -1.24
N ARG A 88 -4.60 7.86 -2.11
CA ARG A 88 -4.72 9.29 -1.82
C ARG A 88 -3.93 9.70 -0.59
N LYS A 89 -2.82 9.04 -0.37
CA LYS A 89 -1.88 9.26 0.72
C LYS A 89 -0.48 8.97 0.24
N LYS A 90 0.49 9.45 0.98
CA LYS A 90 1.87 9.06 0.75
C LYS A 90 2.05 7.58 1.05
N VAL A 91 2.87 6.93 0.25
CA VAL A 91 3.16 5.51 0.38
C VAL A 91 4.64 5.34 0.69
N ASP A 92 4.92 4.64 1.77
CA ASP A 92 6.26 4.19 2.10
C ASP A 92 6.44 2.80 1.48
N LEU A 93 7.12 2.75 0.34
CA LEU A 93 7.26 1.55 -0.45
C LEU A 93 8.61 0.89 -0.20
N LEU A 94 8.57 -0.34 0.25
CA LEU A 94 9.77 -1.13 0.54
C LEU A 94 9.81 -2.35 -0.35
N THR A 95 10.92 -2.52 -1.07
CA THR A 95 11.15 -3.72 -1.88
C THR A 95 11.98 -4.71 -1.07
N LEU A 96 11.42 -5.88 -0.83
CA LEU A 96 12.12 -6.96 -0.12
C LEU A 96 13.03 -7.70 -1.10
N HIS A 97 14.28 -7.92 -0.71
CA HIS A 97 15.25 -8.66 -1.52
C HIS A 97 16.22 -9.41 -0.62
N GLU A 98 16.95 -10.34 -1.21
CA GLU A 98 17.83 -11.26 -0.46
C GLU A 98 19.00 -10.53 0.20
N ASN A 99 19.42 -9.39 -0.34
CA ASN A 99 20.54 -8.62 0.19
C ASN A 99 20.19 -7.76 1.40
N MET A 100 18.93 -7.74 1.80
CA MET A 100 18.52 -7.02 3.01
C MET A 100 19.07 -7.73 4.25
N ARG A 101 19.32 -6.94 5.30
CA ARG A 101 19.68 -7.54 6.58
C ARG A 101 18.61 -8.54 6.98
N ARG A 102 19.06 -9.75 7.29
CA ARG A 102 18.16 -10.86 7.60
C ARG A 102 17.18 -10.53 8.72
N LEU A 103 17.67 -9.92 9.79
CA LEU A 103 16.84 -9.57 10.93
C LEU A 103 15.76 -8.53 10.54
N PHE A 104 16.16 -7.53 9.78
CA PHE A 104 15.25 -6.49 9.31
C PHE A 104 14.16 -7.09 8.42
N ARG A 105 14.56 -7.93 7.47
CA ARG A 105 13.62 -8.62 6.59
C ARG A 105 12.66 -9.52 7.36
N ASN A 106 13.17 -10.29 8.31
CA ASN A 106 12.34 -11.18 9.12
C ASN A 106 11.32 -10.40 9.95
N ASN A 107 11.72 -9.25 10.50
CA ASN A 107 10.82 -8.42 11.28
C ASN A 107 9.67 -7.87 10.42
N ILE A 108 9.97 -7.46 9.20
CA ILE A 108 8.95 -6.96 8.27
C ILE A 108 8.03 -8.10 7.86
N GLU A 109 8.59 -9.23 7.45
CA GLU A 109 7.78 -10.37 6.97
C GLU A 109 6.89 -10.96 8.06
N ARG A 110 7.34 -10.91 9.32
CA ARG A 110 6.55 -11.43 10.44
C ARG A 110 5.25 -10.66 10.61
N ASP A 111 5.28 -9.34 10.44
CA ASP A 111 4.11 -8.48 10.65
C ASP A 111 3.37 -8.19 9.33
N ALA A 112 3.97 -8.48 8.18
CA ALA A 112 3.40 -8.16 6.89
C ALA A 112 2.20 -9.03 6.56
N ILE A 113 1.23 -8.41 5.87
CA ILE A 113 0.05 -9.10 5.33
C ILE A 113 0.12 -8.98 3.82
N PHE A 114 0.32 -10.10 3.14
CA PHE A 114 0.43 -10.15 1.68
C PHE A 114 -0.90 -10.51 1.01
N VAL A 115 -1.07 -10.02 -0.18
CA VAL A 115 -2.21 -10.38 -1.02
C VAL A 115 -1.81 -11.17 -2.24
#